data_f9d82ceb3f7fb500d00f94c762d12c0e
#
_entry.id   f9d82ceb3f7fb500d00f94c762d12c0e
#
_cell.length_a   1.000
_cell.length_b   1.000
_cell.length_c   1.000
_cell.angle_alpha   90.00
_cell.angle_beta   90.00
_cell.angle_gamma   90.00
#
_symmetry.space_group_name_H-M   'P 1'
#
loop_
_entity.id
_entity.type
_entity.pdbx_description
1 polymer ?
#
loop_
_entity_poly.entity_id
_entity_poly.type
_entity_poly.pdbx_seq_one_letter_code
_entity_poly.pdbx_strand_id
1 'polypeptide(L)'
;MKGIAFGLCVLMSWLSGQAWSANGKVIYVASDIHVMDSSLVINEGDALTYYISRDRKMLRQSIEAFQAVVDSAIIHQADVLLICGDLTKDGEKIGHERVSRMLGKALQAGIKAFVIPGNHDVRNPSAKYFDGDETIPAEGVAAEEFASIYRDFGYGDDDLRDPNSLSYVCEPVPGLTLLAIDASQYEKNTYIAEGDDRDVSVVGGAIKSSTLDWLLAQADEAKGKGNQVIAMMHQQLINHIDGLDTMVSTAAIENGDSIAQLMMEHGIHVIFTGHMHYSDAATIWNDNHDASLTDISTGSTITYPSHYRVATISDDCSLLTIDTHRINSLPSQPQFSQFGLQFLENGMESSVYAASGMLWNSIEPIMKTYLKDISLGIGSITFRIPNSSEEFARMVYKHLATFINDGWLALQEGNEHDQEVYGRLYKELKKGIDNLLGEIVENDIYIFDTPIGRSVACELIMQKVTPMLNSAFEDLTQIGTENEDRTDDLHLNISLESGKIYADSETARVIPIYSDKTTEVRIYNMQGRLVGSQGNIALPAGCYIVRSNNKTRKIIIK
;
A
#
# COMPACT_ATOMS: atom_id res chain seq x y z
N MET A 1 55.99 -5.77 30.07
CA MET A 1 55.01 -4.70 30.24
C MET A 1 54.83 -3.99 28.90
N LYS A 2 53.91 -4.41 28.10
CA LYS A 2 53.44 -3.68 26.91
C LYS A 2 51.93 -3.87 26.90
N GLY A 3 51.21 -2.79 27.21
CA GLY A 3 49.76 -2.76 27.24
C GLY A 3 49.22 -2.79 25.82
N ILE A 4 48.25 -3.64 25.61
CA ILE A 4 47.46 -3.75 24.38
C ILE A 4 46.31 -2.77 24.54
N ALA A 5 46.42 -1.64 23.87
CA ALA A 5 45.29 -0.78 23.57
C ALA A 5 44.65 -1.32 22.28
N PHE A 6 43.59 -2.12 22.41
CA PHE A 6 42.72 -2.45 21.27
C PHE A 6 41.70 -1.33 21.14
N GLY A 7 41.91 -0.53 20.13
CA GLY A 7 41.06 0.59 19.81
C GLY A 7 39.68 0.11 19.36
N LEU A 8 38.68 0.74 19.95
CA LEU A 8 37.31 0.76 19.48
C LEU A 8 37.25 1.53 18.15
N CYS A 9 37.47 0.87 17.04
CA CYS A 9 37.00 1.35 15.74
C CYS A 9 35.53 0.95 15.58
N VAL A 10 34.68 1.71 16.22
CA VAL A 10 33.26 1.74 15.84
C VAL A 10 33.19 2.26 14.41
N LEU A 11 32.80 1.42 13.51
CA LEU A 11 32.34 1.77 12.18
C LEU A 11 31.18 2.77 12.33
N MET A 12 31.49 4.06 12.20
CA MET A 12 30.53 5.06 11.78
C MET A 12 30.29 4.82 10.29
N SER A 13 29.45 3.83 9.97
CA SER A 13 28.79 3.75 8.68
C SER A 13 27.83 4.95 8.60
N TRP A 14 28.04 5.73 7.60
CA TRP A 14 27.35 6.94 7.22
C TRP A 14 25.84 6.81 7.33
N LEU A 15 25.32 7.22 8.48
CA LEU A 15 23.98 7.74 8.56
C LEU A 15 24.06 9.11 7.88
N SER A 16 23.61 9.21 6.64
CA SER A 16 23.11 10.45 6.09
C SER A 16 21.89 10.84 6.93
N GLY A 17 22.16 11.40 8.09
CA GLY A 17 21.12 12.06 8.88
C GLY A 17 20.60 13.21 8.05
N GLN A 18 19.52 13.03 7.35
CA GLN A 18 18.64 14.16 7.06
C GLN A 18 18.23 14.68 8.43
N ALA A 19 18.77 15.82 8.79
CA ALA A 19 18.30 16.57 9.96
C ALA A 19 16.86 16.96 9.63
N TRP A 20 15.91 16.23 10.20
CA TRP A 20 14.50 16.61 10.21
C TRP A 20 14.43 18.03 10.72
N SER A 21 13.82 18.92 9.95
CA SER A 21 13.64 20.31 10.31
C SER A 21 12.80 20.41 11.59
N ALA A 22 13.23 21.20 12.55
CA ALA A 22 12.66 21.30 13.88
C ALA A 22 11.28 22.01 13.95
N ASN A 23 10.52 22.07 12.84
CA ASN A 23 9.24 22.78 12.76
C ASN A 23 8.21 21.87 12.08
N GLY A 24 7.47 21.10 12.85
CA GLY A 24 6.37 20.24 12.39
C GLY A 24 6.22 19.01 13.27
N LYS A 25 5.02 18.41 13.26
CA LYS A 25 4.72 17.17 13.98
C LYS A 25 4.95 15.97 13.09
N VAL A 26 5.54 14.91 13.65
CA VAL A 26 5.92 13.71 12.91
C VAL A 26 4.96 12.57 13.22
N ILE A 27 4.35 12.05 12.19
CA ILE A 27 3.38 10.95 12.25
C ILE A 27 3.94 9.76 11.45
N TYR A 28 4.14 8.64 12.11
CA TYR A 28 4.44 7.37 11.47
C TYR A 28 3.15 6.64 11.12
N VAL A 29 3.06 6.06 9.94
CA VAL A 29 1.92 5.27 9.49
C VAL A 29 2.41 3.91 9.02
N ALA A 30 1.82 2.86 9.56
CA ALA A 30 2.02 1.49 9.09
C ALA A 30 0.66 0.82 8.90
N SER A 31 0.61 -0.19 8.08
CA SER A 31 -0.57 -1.03 7.84
C SER A 31 -0.15 -2.48 7.66
N ASP A 32 -1.11 -3.40 7.79
CA ASP A 32 -0.93 -4.79 7.41
C ASP A 32 0.33 -5.40 8.04
N ILE A 33 0.48 -5.18 9.35
CA ILE A 33 1.64 -5.67 10.09
C ILE A 33 1.57 -7.17 10.37
N HIS A 34 0.38 -7.77 10.35
CA HIS A 34 0.07 -9.19 10.47
C HIS A 34 0.98 -9.94 11.45
N VAL A 35 1.09 -9.43 12.68
CA VAL A 35 1.95 -10.02 13.69
C VAL A 35 1.51 -11.46 13.97
N MET A 36 2.39 -12.41 13.68
CA MET A 36 2.26 -13.81 14.05
C MET A 36 3.09 -14.09 15.30
N ASP A 37 2.43 -14.27 16.45
CA ASP A 37 3.16 -14.65 17.66
C ASP A 37 3.81 -16.03 17.47
N SER A 38 5.06 -16.17 17.88
CA SER A 38 5.82 -17.40 17.68
C SER A 38 5.23 -18.62 18.41
N SER A 39 4.43 -18.39 19.45
CA SER A 39 3.74 -19.47 20.17
C SER A 39 2.57 -20.09 19.40
N LEU A 40 2.14 -19.48 18.29
CA LEU A 40 1.19 -20.09 17.37
C LEU A 40 1.77 -21.30 16.64
N VAL A 41 3.10 -21.46 16.64
CA VAL A 41 3.78 -22.64 16.11
C VAL A 41 4.13 -23.58 17.25
N ILE A 42 3.29 -24.58 17.50
CA ILE A 42 3.52 -25.62 18.52
C ILE A 42 4.64 -26.55 18.05
N ASN A 43 4.48 -27.10 16.87
CA ASN A 43 5.51 -27.88 16.18
C ASN A 43 5.61 -27.43 14.71
N GLU A 44 6.85 -27.31 14.23
CA GLU A 44 7.11 -27.05 12.80
C GLU A 44 6.63 -28.23 11.95
N GLY A 45 6.06 -27.93 10.76
CA GLY A 45 5.57 -28.97 9.85
C GLY A 45 4.91 -28.42 8.59
N ASP A 46 4.21 -29.32 7.89
CA ASP A 46 3.63 -29.01 6.59
C ASP A 46 2.45 -28.03 6.69
N ALA A 47 1.71 -28.00 7.80
CA ALA A 47 0.60 -27.06 7.97
C ALA A 47 1.04 -25.60 7.87
N LEU A 48 2.09 -25.19 8.58
CA LEU A 48 2.62 -23.84 8.51
C LEU A 48 3.30 -23.57 7.16
N THR A 49 4.06 -24.52 6.64
CA THR A 49 4.73 -24.41 5.35
C THR A 49 3.71 -24.19 4.23
N TYR A 50 2.63 -24.97 4.23
CA TYR A 50 1.52 -24.82 3.28
C TYR A 50 0.85 -23.44 3.42
N TYR A 51 0.56 -23.01 4.65
CA TYR A 51 -0.06 -21.70 4.90
C TYR A 51 0.79 -20.57 4.34
N ILE A 52 2.08 -20.52 4.67
CA ILE A 52 3.01 -19.47 4.22
C ILE A 52 3.21 -19.51 2.69
N SER A 53 3.27 -20.68 2.08
CA SER A 53 3.51 -20.82 0.63
C SER A 53 2.38 -20.30 -0.24
N ARG A 54 1.18 -20.08 0.32
CA ARG A 54 0.01 -19.57 -0.39
C ARG A 54 -0.20 -18.07 -0.22
N ASP A 55 0.66 -17.43 0.55
CA ASP A 55 0.57 -16.01 0.82
C ASP A 55 1.91 -15.33 0.48
N ARG A 56 1.86 -14.02 0.26
CA ARG A 56 3.03 -13.18 0.02
C ARG A 56 3.59 -12.57 1.30
N LYS A 57 3.04 -12.92 2.46
CA LYS A 57 3.36 -12.38 3.78
C LYS A 57 4.56 -13.10 4.39
N MET A 58 5.58 -12.38 4.73
CA MET A 58 6.75 -12.87 5.47
C MET A 58 6.45 -13.00 6.98
N LEU A 59 5.45 -13.84 7.32
CA LEU A 59 4.87 -13.95 8.66
C LEU A 59 5.89 -14.24 9.76
N ARG A 60 6.92 -15.05 9.48
CA ARG A 60 7.97 -15.38 10.46
C ARG A 60 8.77 -14.16 10.90
N GLN A 61 8.84 -13.13 10.07
CA GLN A 61 9.55 -11.89 10.32
C GLN A 61 8.66 -10.77 10.88
N SER A 62 7.35 -11.01 11.01
CA SER A 62 6.36 -9.96 11.32
C SER A 62 6.63 -9.22 12.63
N ILE A 63 7.04 -9.91 13.68
CA ILE A 63 7.39 -9.30 14.96
C ILE A 63 8.61 -8.36 14.80
N GLU A 64 9.66 -8.80 14.11
CA GLU A 64 10.87 -7.99 13.93
C GLU A 64 10.62 -6.82 12.99
N ALA A 65 9.82 -7.02 11.93
CA ALA A 65 9.47 -5.96 10.99
C ALA A 65 8.67 -4.85 11.67
N PHE A 66 7.63 -5.19 12.44
CA PHE A 66 6.89 -4.19 13.18
C PHE A 66 7.72 -3.55 14.29
N GLN A 67 8.58 -4.31 14.98
CA GLN A 67 9.52 -3.73 15.96
C GLN A 67 10.45 -2.71 15.31
N ALA A 68 10.91 -2.94 14.08
CA ALA A 68 11.77 -2.00 13.37
C ALA A 68 11.06 -0.66 13.11
N VAL A 69 9.76 -0.67 12.79
CA VAL A 69 8.95 0.55 12.65
C VAL A 69 8.84 1.28 13.99
N VAL A 70 8.49 0.56 15.07
CA VAL A 70 8.38 1.13 16.42
C VAL A 70 9.72 1.73 16.89
N ASP A 71 10.81 1.01 16.70
CA ASP A 71 12.15 1.48 17.07
C ASP A 71 12.57 2.70 16.25
N SER A 72 12.23 2.73 14.95
CA SER A 72 12.46 3.89 14.08
C SER A 72 11.68 5.11 14.59
N ALA A 73 10.39 4.96 14.91
CA ALA A 73 9.57 6.02 15.46
C ALA A 73 10.16 6.57 16.78
N ILE A 74 10.65 5.69 17.66
CA ILE A 74 11.29 6.08 18.93
C ILE A 74 12.60 6.83 18.67
N ILE A 75 13.48 6.32 17.80
CA ILE A 75 14.76 6.94 17.48
C ILE A 75 14.58 8.35 16.88
N HIS A 76 13.59 8.51 16.03
CA HIS A 76 13.30 9.80 15.39
C HIS A 76 12.33 10.68 16.17
N GLN A 77 11.95 10.27 17.39
CA GLN A 77 11.10 11.05 18.30
C GLN A 77 9.78 11.46 17.63
N ALA A 78 9.11 10.50 16.98
CA ALA A 78 7.80 10.73 16.39
C ALA A 78 6.80 11.22 17.47
N ASP A 79 5.84 12.05 17.07
CA ASP A 79 4.75 12.46 17.96
C ASP A 79 3.64 11.41 17.98
N VAL A 80 3.39 10.76 16.83
CA VAL A 80 2.25 9.85 16.63
C VAL A 80 2.67 8.62 15.82
N LEU A 81 2.04 7.47 16.10
CA LEU A 81 2.11 6.23 15.32
C LEU A 81 0.69 5.75 15.01
N LEU A 82 0.34 5.66 13.73
CA LEU A 82 -0.94 5.16 13.24
C LEU A 82 -0.76 3.76 12.65
N ILE A 83 -1.67 2.82 12.98
CA ILE A 83 -1.68 1.48 12.39
C ILE A 83 -3.05 1.24 11.74
N CYS A 84 -3.06 1.20 10.40
CA CYS A 84 -4.27 1.14 9.58
C CYS A 84 -4.79 -0.30 9.39
N GLY A 85 -4.93 -1.06 10.47
CA GLY A 85 -5.56 -2.39 10.46
C GLY A 85 -4.64 -3.55 10.07
N ASP A 86 -5.22 -4.75 10.08
CA ASP A 86 -4.55 -6.04 9.92
C ASP A 86 -3.33 -6.17 10.84
N LEU A 87 -3.63 -6.04 12.13
CA LEU A 87 -2.63 -6.02 13.20
C LEU A 87 -2.04 -7.41 13.43
N THR A 88 -2.84 -8.44 13.23
CA THR A 88 -2.51 -9.83 13.53
C THR A 88 -2.62 -10.72 12.30
N LYS A 89 -2.03 -11.92 12.38
CA LYS A 89 -2.09 -12.89 11.28
C LYS A 89 -3.54 -13.17 10.87
N ASP A 90 -4.37 -13.61 11.83
CA ASP A 90 -5.79 -13.93 11.64
C ASP A 90 -6.62 -13.70 12.92
N GLY A 91 -6.36 -12.65 13.68
CA GLY A 91 -7.18 -12.27 14.84
C GLY A 91 -6.90 -13.09 16.10
N GLU A 92 -5.79 -13.78 16.19
CA GLU A 92 -5.40 -14.51 17.40
C GLU A 92 -5.16 -13.56 18.56
N LYS A 93 -5.83 -13.80 19.69
CA LYS A 93 -5.71 -12.97 20.90
C LYS A 93 -4.27 -12.76 21.35
N ILE A 94 -3.46 -13.82 21.30
CA ILE A 94 -2.03 -13.72 21.66
C ILE A 94 -1.25 -12.80 20.72
N GLY A 95 -1.65 -12.73 19.45
CA GLY A 95 -1.12 -11.78 18.47
C GLY A 95 -1.47 -10.34 18.86
N HIS A 96 -2.73 -10.07 19.16
CA HIS A 96 -3.19 -8.74 19.63
C HIS A 96 -2.48 -8.30 20.91
N GLU A 97 -2.34 -9.18 21.89
CA GLU A 97 -1.59 -8.90 23.11
C GLU A 97 -0.11 -8.61 22.83
N ARG A 98 0.47 -9.26 21.83
CA ARG A 98 1.84 -8.99 21.38
C ARG A 98 1.94 -7.59 20.78
N VAL A 99 1.05 -7.22 19.88
CA VAL A 99 1.01 -5.88 19.25
C VAL A 99 0.82 -4.82 20.31
N SER A 100 -0.14 -4.97 21.23
CA SER A 100 -0.38 -4.04 22.34
C SER A 100 0.89 -3.82 23.20
N ARG A 101 1.63 -4.90 23.54
CA ARG A 101 2.90 -4.76 24.26
C ARG A 101 3.98 -4.03 23.45
N MET A 102 4.02 -4.21 22.13
CA MET A 102 4.98 -3.51 21.25
C MET A 102 4.65 -2.01 21.18
N LEU A 103 3.38 -1.66 20.99
CA LEU A 103 2.91 -0.27 21.04
C LEU A 103 3.14 0.38 22.40
N GLY A 104 3.06 -0.39 23.49
CA GLY A 104 3.40 0.08 24.83
C GLY A 104 4.82 0.63 24.97
N LYS A 105 5.78 0.18 24.13
CA LYS A 105 7.13 0.76 24.10
C LYS A 105 7.13 2.16 23.45
N ALA A 106 6.35 2.37 22.40
CA ALA A 106 6.17 3.68 21.79
C ALA A 106 5.54 4.66 22.79
N LEU A 107 4.49 4.22 23.50
CA LEU A 107 3.82 5.00 24.53
C LEU A 107 4.79 5.39 25.67
N GLN A 108 5.62 4.46 26.15
CA GLN A 108 6.65 4.73 27.16
C GLN A 108 7.70 5.75 26.69
N ALA A 109 7.95 5.82 25.38
CA ALA A 109 8.82 6.82 24.75
C ALA A 109 8.13 8.18 24.52
N GLY A 110 6.84 8.31 24.88
CA GLY A 110 6.06 9.53 24.71
C GLY A 110 5.34 9.66 23.36
N ILE A 111 5.34 8.62 22.55
CA ILE A 111 4.67 8.58 21.25
C ILE A 111 3.22 8.11 21.46
N LYS A 112 2.24 8.89 21.02
CA LYS A 112 0.85 8.44 20.99
C LYS A 112 0.66 7.44 19.85
N ALA A 113 0.06 6.28 20.12
CA ALA A 113 -0.24 5.29 19.09
C ALA A 113 -1.75 5.07 18.99
N PHE A 114 -2.22 4.87 17.75
CA PHE A 114 -3.63 4.67 17.45
C PHE A 114 -3.78 3.52 16.46
N VAL A 115 -4.75 2.65 16.69
CA VAL A 115 -5.00 1.47 15.86
C VAL A 115 -6.46 1.40 15.46
N ILE A 116 -6.71 0.75 14.31
CA ILE A 116 -8.04 0.38 13.84
C ILE A 116 -8.00 -1.11 13.45
N PRO A 117 -9.09 -1.89 13.56
CA PRO A 117 -9.07 -3.26 13.08
C PRO A 117 -9.10 -3.32 11.55
N GLY A 118 -8.45 -4.35 10.99
CA GLY A 118 -8.64 -4.79 9.61
C GLY A 118 -9.55 -6.03 9.54
N ASN A 119 -9.67 -6.58 8.34
CA ASN A 119 -10.52 -7.77 8.12
C ASN A 119 -9.94 -9.04 8.75
N HIS A 120 -8.64 -9.07 9.06
CA HIS A 120 -8.02 -10.20 9.77
C HIS A 120 -8.22 -10.17 11.28
N ASP A 121 -8.59 -9.06 11.91
CA ASP A 121 -8.36 -8.83 13.33
C ASP A 121 -9.49 -9.30 14.27
N VAL A 122 -10.74 -9.17 13.87
CA VAL A 122 -11.90 -9.39 14.76
C VAL A 122 -12.76 -10.54 14.27
N ARG A 123 -13.12 -11.45 15.19
CA ARG A 123 -13.97 -12.62 14.91
C ARG A 123 -13.53 -13.42 13.67
N ASN A 124 -12.24 -13.52 13.45
CA ASN A 124 -11.72 -14.22 12.28
C ASN A 124 -11.73 -15.74 12.52
N PRO A 125 -12.43 -16.52 11.68
CA PRO A 125 -12.50 -17.97 11.81
C PRO A 125 -11.19 -18.68 11.43
N SER A 126 -10.24 -17.98 10.83
CA SER A 126 -8.93 -18.50 10.45
C SER A 126 -7.89 -18.46 11.57
N ALA A 127 -8.25 -17.98 12.77
CA ALA A 127 -7.37 -17.98 13.93
C ALA A 127 -6.95 -19.41 14.33
N LYS A 128 -5.64 -19.75 14.17
CA LYS A 128 -5.15 -21.14 14.32
C LYS A 128 -3.74 -21.20 14.91
N TYR A 129 -3.50 -22.27 15.67
CA TYR A 129 -2.17 -22.80 15.95
C TYR A 129 -1.75 -23.78 14.86
N PHE A 130 -0.44 -23.91 14.66
CA PHE A 130 0.18 -24.88 13.77
C PHE A 130 0.89 -25.95 14.59
N ASP A 131 0.52 -27.22 14.40
CA ASP A 131 1.08 -28.36 15.14
C ASP A 131 1.49 -29.48 14.17
N GLY A 132 2.70 -29.39 13.63
CA GLY A 132 3.17 -30.32 12.61
C GLY A 132 2.39 -30.18 11.31
N ASP A 133 1.65 -31.24 10.96
CA ASP A 133 0.86 -31.29 9.71
C ASP A 133 -0.61 -30.84 9.93
N GLU A 134 -0.96 -30.49 11.16
CA GLU A 134 -2.32 -30.12 11.54
C GLU A 134 -2.42 -28.64 11.99
N THR A 135 -3.65 -28.12 11.96
CA THR A 135 -3.98 -26.82 12.56
C THR A 135 -5.00 -27.01 13.68
N ILE A 136 -4.87 -26.23 14.74
CA ILE A 136 -5.78 -26.24 15.88
C ILE A 136 -6.40 -24.85 16.02
N PRO A 137 -7.73 -24.70 16.21
CA PRO A 137 -8.33 -23.39 16.43
C PRO A 137 -7.67 -22.64 17.58
N ALA A 138 -7.35 -21.35 17.37
CA ALA A 138 -6.82 -20.46 18.40
C ALA A 138 -7.93 -19.54 18.95
N GLU A 139 -7.73 -19.02 20.15
CA GLU A 139 -8.61 -17.99 20.72
C GLU A 139 -8.50 -16.72 19.89
N GLY A 140 -9.60 -16.31 19.24
CA GLY A 140 -9.74 -15.01 18.57
C GLY A 140 -10.30 -13.94 19.52
N VAL A 141 -10.51 -12.72 19.02
CA VAL A 141 -11.09 -11.62 19.80
C VAL A 141 -12.41 -11.15 19.22
N ALA A 142 -13.35 -10.80 20.10
CA ALA A 142 -14.55 -10.06 19.76
C ALA A 142 -14.27 -8.53 19.75
N ALA A 143 -15.21 -7.73 19.24
CA ALA A 143 -15.04 -6.27 19.14
C ALA A 143 -14.77 -5.62 20.52
N GLU A 144 -15.49 -6.03 21.55
CA GLU A 144 -15.31 -5.49 22.91
C GLU A 144 -13.96 -5.89 23.50
N GLU A 145 -13.47 -7.08 23.19
CA GLU A 145 -12.18 -7.56 23.63
C GLU A 145 -11.04 -6.86 22.89
N PHE A 146 -11.19 -6.64 21.58
CA PHE A 146 -10.29 -5.78 20.79
C PHE A 146 -10.15 -4.41 21.42
N ALA A 147 -11.25 -3.72 21.68
CA ALA A 147 -11.25 -2.42 22.35
C ALA A 147 -10.59 -2.46 23.73
N SER A 148 -10.78 -3.55 24.48
CA SER A 148 -10.15 -3.71 25.80
C SER A 148 -8.63 -3.88 25.71
N ILE A 149 -8.12 -4.66 24.76
CA ILE A 149 -6.68 -4.89 24.53
C ILE A 149 -5.98 -3.61 24.07
N TYR A 150 -6.66 -2.81 23.25
CA TYR A 150 -6.13 -1.57 22.69
C TYR A 150 -6.64 -0.29 23.41
N ARG A 151 -7.04 -0.43 24.67
CA ARG A 151 -7.56 0.69 25.49
C ARG A 151 -6.67 1.93 25.46
N ASP A 152 -5.36 1.75 25.53
CA ASP A 152 -4.38 2.85 25.54
C ASP A 152 -4.05 3.39 24.14
N PHE A 153 -4.71 2.87 23.09
CA PHE A 153 -4.41 3.11 21.68
C PHE A 153 -5.64 3.52 20.84
N GLY A 154 -6.52 4.34 21.44
CA GLY A 154 -7.72 4.90 20.82
C GLY A 154 -9.05 4.37 21.39
N TYR A 155 -9.00 3.46 22.37
CA TYR A 155 -10.19 2.83 22.96
C TYR A 155 -10.33 3.07 24.48
N GLY A 156 -9.75 4.16 24.99
CA GLY A 156 -9.85 4.55 26.40
C GLY A 156 -11.27 4.93 26.81
N ASP A 157 -11.50 5.01 28.12
CA ASP A 157 -12.82 5.34 28.67
C ASP A 157 -13.24 6.80 28.36
N ASP A 158 -12.25 7.68 28.16
CA ASP A 158 -12.45 9.10 27.85
C ASP A 158 -12.42 9.37 26.33
N ASP A 159 -12.16 8.34 25.50
CA ASP A 159 -12.10 8.49 24.05
C ASP A 159 -13.51 8.59 23.45
N LEU A 160 -13.67 9.45 22.46
CA LEU A 160 -14.94 9.66 21.77
C LEU A 160 -15.14 8.53 20.75
N ARG A 161 -16.00 7.57 21.09
CA ARG A 161 -16.23 6.34 20.33
C ARG A 161 -17.62 6.30 19.72
N ASP A 162 -17.71 5.75 18.48
CA ASP A 162 -18.98 5.42 17.89
C ASP A 162 -19.65 4.24 18.64
N PRO A 163 -20.93 4.37 19.05
CA PRO A 163 -21.63 3.27 19.74
C PRO A 163 -21.96 2.07 18.83
N ASN A 164 -21.80 2.19 17.49
CA ASN A 164 -22.24 1.18 16.52
C ASN A 164 -21.08 0.42 15.85
N SER A 165 -19.82 0.85 16.08
CA SER A 165 -18.62 0.26 15.48
C SER A 165 -17.41 0.44 16.39
N LEU A 166 -16.24 -0.02 15.93
CA LEU A 166 -14.95 0.27 16.57
C LEU A 166 -14.33 1.59 16.10
N SER A 167 -15.11 2.47 15.44
CA SER A 167 -14.66 3.81 15.06
C SER A 167 -14.54 4.72 16.29
N TYR A 168 -13.57 5.62 16.24
CA TYR A 168 -13.36 6.64 17.28
C TYR A 168 -12.75 7.92 16.69
N VAL A 169 -12.77 8.97 17.50
CA VAL A 169 -12.20 10.28 17.14
C VAL A 169 -11.30 10.76 18.26
N CYS A 170 -10.13 11.28 17.89
CA CYS A 170 -9.18 11.84 18.85
C CYS A 170 -8.44 13.05 18.26
N GLU A 171 -7.69 13.75 19.12
CA GLU A 171 -6.76 14.82 18.73
C GLU A 171 -5.32 14.33 18.99
N PRO A 172 -4.68 13.68 17.99
CA PRO A 172 -3.33 13.14 18.16
C PRO A 172 -2.30 14.22 18.46
N VAL A 173 -2.40 15.37 17.79
CA VAL A 173 -1.61 16.58 18.02
C VAL A 173 -2.53 17.80 18.04
N PRO A 174 -2.17 18.89 18.73
CA PRO A 174 -3.00 20.09 18.79
C PRO A 174 -3.31 20.65 17.38
N GLY A 175 -4.58 20.91 17.12
CA GLY A 175 -5.05 21.44 15.83
C GLY A 175 -5.30 20.39 14.75
N LEU A 176 -5.08 19.09 15.03
CA LEU A 176 -5.37 17.99 14.11
C LEU A 176 -6.34 16.99 14.77
N THR A 177 -7.44 16.73 14.11
CA THR A 177 -8.39 15.68 14.50
C THR A 177 -8.19 14.46 13.60
N LEU A 178 -8.14 13.28 14.21
CA LEU A 178 -8.08 11.97 13.54
C LEU A 178 -9.44 11.29 13.65
N LEU A 179 -10.02 10.91 12.52
CA LEU A 179 -11.15 10.00 12.42
C LEU A 179 -10.60 8.58 12.17
N ALA A 180 -10.70 7.71 13.15
CA ALA A 180 -10.34 6.31 13.03
C ALA A 180 -11.59 5.50 12.67
N ILE A 181 -11.63 4.98 11.45
CA ILE A 181 -12.83 4.43 10.82
C ILE A 181 -12.75 2.90 10.77
N ASP A 182 -13.66 2.23 11.44
CA ASP A 182 -13.87 0.79 11.32
C ASP A 182 -14.87 0.51 10.20
N ALA A 183 -14.37 0.02 9.07
CA ALA A 183 -15.18 -0.43 7.93
C ALA A 183 -15.21 -1.95 7.79
N SER A 184 -14.57 -2.71 8.67
CA SER A 184 -14.49 -4.16 8.59
C SER A 184 -15.81 -4.82 8.94
N GLN A 185 -16.23 -5.80 8.12
CA GLN A 185 -17.55 -6.45 8.24
C GLN A 185 -17.49 -7.76 9.04
N TYR A 186 -16.74 -7.79 10.12
CA TYR A 186 -16.49 -9.00 10.94
C TYR A 186 -17.77 -9.61 11.54
N GLU A 187 -18.87 -8.90 11.64
CA GLU A 187 -20.15 -9.47 12.07
C GLU A 187 -20.72 -10.47 11.05
N LYS A 188 -20.29 -10.36 9.78
CA LYS A 188 -20.68 -11.29 8.71
C LYS A 188 -19.78 -12.53 8.64
N ASN A 189 -18.69 -12.59 9.42
CA ASN A 189 -17.82 -13.76 9.47
C ASN A 189 -18.58 -14.98 9.98
N THR A 190 -18.42 -16.12 9.30
CA THR A 190 -19.10 -17.35 9.64
C THR A 190 -18.10 -18.41 10.07
N TYR A 191 -18.34 -18.97 11.25
CA TYR A 191 -17.68 -20.19 11.73
C TYR A 191 -18.52 -21.37 11.26
N ILE A 192 -17.96 -22.25 10.44
CA ILE A 192 -18.66 -23.44 9.98
C ILE A 192 -18.28 -24.58 10.88
N ALA A 193 -19.27 -25.41 11.25
CA ALA A 193 -19.10 -26.56 12.14
C ALA A 193 -18.09 -27.56 11.57
N GLU A 194 -17.42 -28.33 12.47
CA GLU A 194 -16.43 -29.35 12.15
C GLU A 194 -16.80 -30.16 10.89
N GLY A 195 -15.93 -30.09 9.88
CA GLY A 195 -16.03 -30.92 8.66
C GLY A 195 -16.41 -30.20 7.38
N ASP A 196 -16.62 -28.90 7.42
CA ASP A 196 -16.78 -28.08 6.20
C ASP A 196 -15.60 -27.08 6.10
N ASP A 197 -14.76 -27.22 5.08
CA ASP A 197 -13.54 -26.41 4.87
C ASP A 197 -13.81 -24.93 4.48
N ARG A 198 -15.02 -24.42 4.74
CA ARG A 198 -15.49 -23.11 4.28
C ARG A 198 -15.68 -22.08 5.39
N ASP A 199 -14.74 -22.01 6.34
CA ASP A 199 -14.67 -20.85 7.22
C ASP A 199 -14.56 -19.59 6.34
N VAL A 200 -15.54 -18.70 6.42
CA VAL A 200 -15.60 -17.50 5.57
C VAL A 200 -15.31 -16.26 6.41
N SER A 201 -14.15 -15.67 6.17
CA SER A 201 -13.83 -14.33 6.59
C SER A 201 -14.25 -13.34 5.49
N VAL A 202 -14.98 -12.30 5.86
CA VAL A 202 -15.36 -11.23 4.92
C VAL A 202 -14.21 -10.25 4.77
N VAL A 203 -13.70 -10.13 3.56
CA VAL A 203 -12.53 -9.32 3.23
C VAL A 203 -12.90 -7.87 2.94
N GLY A 204 -14.04 -7.63 2.24
CA GLY A 204 -14.50 -6.31 1.87
C GLY A 204 -14.96 -5.45 3.04
N GLY A 205 -15.00 -4.13 2.83
CA GLY A 205 -15.38 -3.14 3.81
C GLY A 205 -16.69 -2.44 3.49
N ALA A 206 -17.36 -1.94 4.53
CA ALA A 206 -18.50 -1.02 4.41
C ALA A 206 -18.62 -0.17 5.69
N ILE A 207 -18.89 1.11 5.54
CA ILE A 207 -19.19 1.99 6.68
C ILE A 207 -20.72 1.95 6.91
N LYS A 208 -21.13 1.63 8.13
CA LYS A 208 -22.55 1.69 8.53
C LYS A 208 -23.05 3.13 8.39
N SER A 209 -24.26 3.36 7.89
CA SER A 209 -24.78 4.72 7.70
C SER A 209 -24.80 5.53 9.00
N SER A 210 -25.16 4.90 10.13
CA SER A 210 -25.13 5.57 11.44
C SER A 210 -23.71 5.97 11.87
N THR A 211 -22.70 5.16 11.53
CA THR A 211 -21.29 5.47 11.77
C THR A 211 -20.83 6.61 10.88
N LEU A 212 -21.20 6.60 9.59
CA LEU A 212 -20.88 7.68 8.67
C LEU A 212 -21.47 9.02 9.13
N ASP A 213 -22.77 9.06 9.46
CA ASP A 213 -23.43 10.26 9.98
C ASP A 213 -22.73 10.79 11.24
N TRP A 214 -22.32 9.90 12.12
CA TRP A 214 -21.59 10.26 13.34
C TRP A 214 -20.20 10.82 13.03
N LEU A 215 -19.43 10.19 12.12
CA LEU A 215 -18.09 10.65 11.71
C LEU A 215 -18.14 12.04 11.07
N LEU A 216 -19.11 12.29 10.17
CA LEU A 216 -19.27 13.58 9.52
C LEU A 216 -19.64 14.68 10.53
N ALA A 217 -20.48 14.37 11.53
CA ALA A 217 -20.78 15.30 12.61
C ALA A 217 -19.52 15.61 13.46
N GLN A 218 -18.66 14.64 13.70
CA GLN A 218 -17.39 14.86 14.42
C GLN A 218 -16.40 15.70 13.59
N ALA A 219 -16.37 15.52 12.27
CA ALA A 219 -15.57 16.37 11.38
C ALA A 219 -16.02 17.82 11.44
N ASP A 220 -17.33 18.08 11.39
CA ASP A 220 -17.89 19.44 11.53
C ASP A 220 -17.57 20.07 12.88
N GLU A 221 -17.62 19.29 13.98
CA GLU A 221 -17.24 19.77 15.30
C GLU A 221 -15.75 20.12 15.35
N ALA A 222 -14.87 19.31 14.75
CA ALA A 222 -13.44 19.57 14.67
C ALA A 222 -13.15 20.87 13.88
N LYS A 223 -13.78 21.05 12.72
CA LYS A 223 -13.69 22.28 11.93
C LYS A 223 -14.19 23.49 12.70
N GLY A 224 -15.31 23.33 13.44
CA GLY A 224 -15.83 24.39 14.32
C GLY A 224 -14.87 24.82 15.42
N LYS A 225 -13.94 23.94 15.82
CA LYS A 225 -12.85 24.24 16.76
C LYS A 225 -11.61 24.83 16.06
N GLY A 226 -11.58 24.84 14.73
CA GLY A 226 -10.43 25.28 13.92
C GLY A 226 -9.39 24.19 13.67
N ASN A 227 -9.72 22.93 13.94
CA ASN A 227 -8.84 21.80 13.66
C ASN A 227 -8.92 21.38 12.19
N GLN A 228 -7.81 20.94 11.64
CA GLN A 228 -7.77 20.14 10.41
C GLN A 228 -8.16 18.70 10.72
N VAL A 229 -8.68 17.99 9.70
CA VAL A 229 -9.18 16.63 9.87
C VAL A 229 -8.45 15.69 8.91
N ILE A 230 -7.95 14.59 9.44
CA ILE A 230 -7.47 13.44 8.67
C ILE A 230 -8.23 12.18 9.09
N ALA A 231 -8.24 11.19 8.22
CA ALA A 231 -8.85 9.89 8.55
C ALA A 231 -7.83 8.76 8.44
N MET A 232 -8.12 7.65 9.12
CA MET A 232 -7.49 6.34 8.85
C MET A 232 -8.57 5.26 8.81
N MET A 233 -8.39 4.28 7.93
CA MET A 233 -9.25 3.13 7.73
C MET A 233 -8.40 1.96 7.25
N HIS A 234 -8.91 0.73 7.30
CA HIS A 234 -8.14 -0.41 6.80
C HIS A 234 -8.32 -0.59 5.30
N GLN A 235 -9.54 -0.87 4.83
CA GLN A 235 -9.83 -1.00 3.40
C GLN A 235 -9.69 0.36 2.70
N GLN A 236 -9.35 0.35 1.41
CA GLN A 236 -9.31 1.57 0.61
C GLN A 236 -10.68 2.23 0.54
N LEU A 237 -10.71 3.56 0.56
CA LEU A 237 -11.95 4.32 0.42
C LEU A 237 -12.43 4.31 -1.03
N ILE A 238 -11.52 4.53 -1.96
CA ILE A 238 -11.77 4.57 -3.40
C ILE A 238 -10.91 3.54 -4.12
N ASN A 239 -11.27 3.21 -5.35
CA ASN A 239 -10.44 2.33 -6.15
C ASN A 239 -9.14 3.04 -6.53
N HIS A 240 -8.02 2.38 -6.32
CA HIS A 240 -6.69 2.85 -6.70
C HIS A 240 -6.29 2.38 -8.09
N ILE A 241 -6.87 1.28 -8.57
CA ILE A 241 -6.53 0.64 -9.84
C ILE A 241 -7.81 0.41 -10.62
N ASP A 242 -8.00 1.13 -11.74
CA ASP A 242 -9.15 0.96 -12.63
C ASP A 242 -9.27 -0.48 -13.12
N GLY A 243 -10.48 -1.02 -13.04
CA GLY A 243 -10.75 -2.40 -13.43
C GLY A 243 -10.31 -3.45 -12.41
N LEU A 244 -9.54 -3.10 -11.37
CA LEU A 244 -9.23 -4.04 -10.28
C LEU A 244 -10.48 -4.41 -9.48
N ASP A 245 -11.43 -3.51 -9.36
CA ASP A 245 -12.75 -3.73 -8.75
C ASP A 245 -13.52 -4.87 -9.40
N THR A 246 -13.37 -5.08 -10.70
CA THR A 246 -13.96 -6.21 -11.42
C THR A 246 -13.28 -7.54 -11.10
N MET A 247 -12.00 -7.52 -10.69
CA MET A 247 -11.19 -8.68 -10.34
C MET A 247 -11.12 -8.90 -8.83
N VAL A 248 -11.04 -7.82 -8.06
CA VAL A 248 -10.92 -7.81 -6.60
C VAL A 248 -11.92 -6.77 -6.05
N SER A 249 -13.22 -7.12 -6.12
CA SER A 249 -14.32 -6.24 -5.67
C SER A 249 -14.29 -5.89 -4.17
N THR A 250 -13.27 -6.33 -3.45
CA THR A 250 -13.10 -6.14 -2.02
C THR A 250 -11.94 -5.22 -1.67
N ALA A 251 -11.27 -4.62 -2.67
CA ALA A 251 -10.14 -3.71 -2.44
C ALA A 251 -10.59 -2.42 -1.76
N ALA A 252 -11.63 -1.77 -2.31
CA ALA A 252 -12.26 -0.59 -1.73
C ALA A 252 -13.56 -0.94 -1.00
N ILE A 253 -14.03 -0.02 -0.16
CA ILE A 253 -15.31 -0.17 0.56
C ILE A 253 -16.51 -0.02 -0.39
N GLU A 254 -17.66 -0.52 0.06
CA GLU A 254 -18.93 -0.32 -0.64
C GLU A 254 -19.28 1.19 -0.72
N ASN A 255 -19.61 1.69 -1.91
CA ASN A 255 -19.98 3.10 -2.18
C ASN A 255 -18.88 4.13 -1.84
N GLY A 256 -17.62 3.77 -1.94
CA GLY A 256 -16.48 4.59 -1.51
C GLY A 256 -16.45 5.97 -2.15
N ASP A 257 -16.67 6.09 -3.47
CA ASP A 257 -16.66 7.39 -4.18
C ASP A 257 -17.73 8.36 -3.64
N SER A 258 -18.94 7.84 -3.39
CA SER A 258 -20.02 8.66 -2.80
C SER A 258 -19.69 9.10 -1.38
N ILE A 259 -19.04 8.24 -0.60
CA ILE A 259 -18.59 8.56 0.75
C ILE A 259 -17.45 9.58 0.70
N ALA A 260 -16.51 9.45 -0.24
CA ALA A 260 -15.44 10.42 -0.45
C ALA A 260 -15.97 11.83 -0.77
N GLN A 261 -17.02 11.93 -1.60
CA GLN A 261 -17.68 13.22 -1.87
C GLN A 261 -18.25 13.84 -0.59
N LEU A 262 -18.97 13.05 0.22
CA LEU A 262 -19.49 13.51 1.50
C LEU A 262 -18.37 13.93 2.46
N MET A 263 -17.29 13.16 2.53
CA MET A 263 -16.12 13.49 3.35
C MET A 263 -15.51 14.84 2.96
N MET A 264 -15.37 15.13 1.66
CA MET A 264 -14.85 16.43 1.17
C MET A 264 -15.76 17.59 1.58
N GLU A 265 -17.09 17.45 1.51
CA GLU A 265 -18.05 18.46 1.95
C GLU A 265 -17.86 18.82 3.44
N HIS A 266 -17.44 17.84 4.24
CA HIS A 266 -17.15 18.00 5.66
C HIS A 266 -15.67 18.34 5.97
N GLY A 267 -14.84 18.56 4.93
CA GLY A 267 -13.43 19.02 5.03
C GLY A 267 -12.45 17.92 5.40
N ILE A 268 -12.77 16.68 5.04
CA ILE A 268 -11.84 15.55 5.14
C ILE A 268 -11.22 15.38 3.76
N HIS A 269 -9.91 15.62 3.66
CA HIS A 269 -9.19 15.63 2.38
C HIS A 269 -8.09 14.59 2.29
N VAL A 270 -7.79 13.90 3.39
CA VAL A 270 -6.75 12.87 3.47
C VAL A 270 -7.25 11.69 4.30
N ILE A 271 -7.10 10.49 3.76
CA ILE A 271 -7.31 9.24 4.47
C ILE A 271 -6.12 8.31 4.27
N PHE A 272 -5.62 7.72 5.36
CA PHE A 272 -4.61 6.67 5.30
C PHE A 272 -5.29 5.31 5.32
N THR A 273 -4.93 4.45 4.38
CA THR A 273 -5.48 3.09 4.25
C THR A 273 -4.40 2.03 4.10
N GLY A 274 -4.78 0.77 3.92
CA GLY A 274 -3.90 -0.38 3.74
C GLY A 274 -4.54 -1.47 2.90
N HIS A 275 -4.66 -2.70 3.45
CA HIS A 275 -5.41 -3.83 2.93
C HIS A 275 -4.82 -4.50 1.68
N MET A 276 -4.42 -3.73 0.67
CA MET A 276 -3.92 -4.26 -0.59
C MET A 276 -2.42 -4.56 -0.59
N HIS A 277 -1.71 -4.17 0.47
CA HIS A 277 -0.28 -4.41 0.69
C HIS A 277 0.65 -3.68 -0.28
N TYR A 278 0.17 -2.73 -1.08
CA TYR A 278 0.98 -1.85 -1.91
C TYR A 278 0.92 -0.39 -1.41
N SER A 279 1.91 0.40 -1.80
CA SER A 279 1.94 1.83 -1.46
C SER A 279 1.56 2.65 -2.68
N ASP A 280 0.41 3.26 -2.61
CA ASP A 280 -0.19 4.03 -3.70
C ASP A 280 -1.00 5.20 -3.15
N ALA A 281 -1.37 6.17 -3.99
CA ALA A 281 -2.15 7.33 -3.61
C ALA A 281 -3.13 7.72 -4.72
N ALA A 282 -4.40 7.40 -4.51
CA ALA A 282 -5.48 7.77 -5.42
C ALA A 282 -6.18 9.06 -4.96
N THR A 283 -6.54 9.92 -5.89
CA THR A 283 -7.19 11.21 -5.60
C THR A 283 -8.48 11.36 -6.37
N ILE A 284 -9.58 11.62 -5.67
CA ILE A 284 -10.88 11.95 -6.26
C ILE A 284 -11.17 13.45 -6.07
N TRP A 285 -11.74 14.09 -7.10
CA TRP A 285 -12.12 15.48 -7.07
C TRP A 285 -13.62 15.65 -6.86
N ASN A 286 -14.00 16.77 -6.25
CA ASN A 286 -15.41 17.15 -6.24
C ASN A 286 -15.86 17.67 -7.64
N ASP A 287 -17.16 17.78 -7.85
CA ASP A 287 -17.75 18.19 -9.15
C ASP A 287 -17.21 19.54 -9.67
N ASN A 288 -16.80 20.43 -8.79
CA ASN A 288 -16.30 21.77 -9.14
C ASN A 288 -14.78 21.78 -9.39
N HIS A 289 -14.07 20.70 -9.13
CA HIS A 289 -12.61 20.60 -9.16
C HIS A 289 -11.88 21.66 -8.32
N ASP A 290 -12.47 22.09 -7.20
CA ASP A 290 -11.86 23.04 -6.26
C ASP A 290 -11.43 22.38 -4.93
N ALA A 291 -11.85 21.16 -4.68
CA ALA A 291 -11.43 20.34 -3.56
C ALA A 291 -11.23 18.88 -3.99
N SER A 292 -10.29 18.20 -3.35
CA SER A 292 -10.03 16.78 -3.56
C SER A 292 -9.88 16.03 -2.25
N LEU A 293 -10.02 14.69 -2.32
CA LEU A 293 -9.65 13.76 -1.25
C LEU A 293 -8.63 12.79 -1.81
N THR A 294 -7.54 12.59 -1.08
CA THR A 294 -6.51 11.59 -1.41
C THR A 294 -6.60 10.43 -0.43
N ASP A 295 -6.80 9.24 -0.98
CA ASP A 295 -6.68 7.96 -0.29
C ASP A 295 -5.21 7.48 -0.42
N ILE A 296 -4.55 7.29 0.71
CA ILE A 296 -3.12 6.97 0.79
C ILE A 296 -2.97 5.56 1.30
N SER A 297 -2.93 4.60 0.37
CA SER A 297 -2.68 3.21 0.68
C SER A 297 -1.23 3.03 1.16
N THR A 298 -1.06 2.39 2.30
CA THR A 298 0.24 2.09 2.89
C THR A 298 0.52 0.61 2.74
N GLY A 299 1.65 0.27 2.14
CA GLY A 299 2.07 -1.12 1.94
C GLY A 299 2.30 -1.85 3.26
N SER A 300 2.23 -3.18 3.20
CA SER A 300 2.45 -4.05 4.36
C SER A 300 3.92 -4.05 4.78
N THR A 301 4.17 -4.08 6.08
CA THR A 301 5.53 -4.20 6.62
C THR A 301 6.17 -5.58 6.37
N ILE A 302 5.36 -6.58 6.01
CA ILE A 302 5.79 -7.97 5.81
C ILE A 302 5.50 -8.51 4.40
N THR A 303 5.16 -7.64 3.48
CA THR A 303 5.12 -7.93 2.04
C THR A 303 6.14 -7.03 1.35
N TYR A 304 6.93 -7.57 0.42
CA TYR A 304 7.86 -6.72 -0.35
C TYR A 304 7.12 -5.52 -0.96
N PRO A 305 7.65 -4.31 -0.87
CA PRO A 305 8.97 -3.89 -0.39
C PRO A 305 9.05 -3.55 1.09
N SER A 306 8.07 -3.91 1.91
CA SER A 306 8.03 -3.71 3.36
C SER A 306 8.03 -2.23 3.75
N HIS A 307 7.04 -1.52 3.23
CA HIS A 307 6.90 -0.08 3.39
C HIS A 307 6.22 0.32 4.71
N TYR A 308 6.54 1.53 5.16
CA TYR A 308 5.79 2.34 6.10
C TYR A 308 5.94 3.81 5.68
N ARG A 309 5.03 4.67 6.11
CA ARG A 309 5.09 6.09 5.75
C ARG A 309 5.48 6.95 6.95
N VAL A 310 6.15 8.04 6.67
CA VAL A 310 6.47 9.09 7.65
C VAL A 310 5.88 10.39 7.14
N ALA A 311 4.89 10.90 7.85
CA ALA A 311 4.23 12.14 7.51
C ALA A 311 4.70 13.25 8.45
N THR A 312 4.97 14.43 7.90
CA THR A 312 5.27 15.64 8.66
C THR A 312 4.16 16.65 8.43
N ILE A 313 3.52 17.08 9.50
CA ILE A 313 2.49 18.11 9.45
C ILE A 313 3.06 19.46 9.89
N SER A 314 2.78 20.53 9.13
CA SER A 314 3.19 21.89 9.47
C SER A 314 2.63 22.36 10.81
N ASP A 315 3.28 23.34 11.46
CA ASP A 315 2.87 23.84 12.78
C ASP A 315 1.44 24.42 12.80
N ASP A 316 0.94 24.90 11.67
CA ASP A 316 -0.42 25.39 11.48
C ASP A 316 -1.40 24.32 10.99
N CYS A 317 -0.94 23.08 10.87
CA CYS A 317 -1.67 21.94 10.33
C CYS A 317 -2.22 22.13 8.91
N SER A 318 -1.70 23.07 8.11
CA SER A 318 -2.22 23.33 6.76
C SER A 318 -1.63 22.41 5.69
N LEU A 319 -0.42 21.90 5.89
CA LEU A 319 0.33 21.09 4.94
C LEU A 319 0.78 19.77 5.55
N LEU A 320 0.58 18.70 4.83
CA LEU A 320 1.05 17.35 5.13
C LEU A 320 2.06 16.92 4.08
N THR A 321 3.29 16.62 4.48
CA THR A 321 4.34 16.03 3.64
C THR A 321 4.52 14.58 4.04
N ILE A 322 4.49 13.66 3.09
CA ILE A 322 4.56 12.21 3.32
C ILE A 322 5.73 11.64 2.54
N ASP A 323 6.57 10.90 3.24
CA ASP A 323 7.67 10.12 2.66
C ASP A 323 7.45 8.63 2.96
N THR A 324 7.67 7.79 1.96
CA THR A 324 7.60 6.34 2.12
C THR A 324 8.98 5.77 2.39
N HIS A 325 9.07 4.93 3.42
CA HIS A 325 10.28 4.29 3.89
C HIS A 325 10.18 2.78 3.77
N ARG A 326 11.34 2.12 3.63
CA ARG A 326 11.45 0.67 3.46
C ARG A 326 12.22 0.05 4.62
N ILE A 327 11.76 -1.10 5.11
CA ILE A 327 12.51 -1.93 6.06
C ILE A 327 13.52 -2.77 5.26
N ASN A 328 14.80 -2.39 5.31
CA ASN A 328 15.84 -3.04 4.51
C ASN A 328 16.56 -4.19 5.24
N SER A 329 16.53 -4.20 6.57
CA SER A 329 17.32 -5.12 7.40
C SER A 329 16.58 -5.43 8.69
N LEU A 330 16.62 -6.70 9.10
CA LEU A 330 16.13 -7.17 10.40
C LEU A 330 17.26 -7.94 11.12
N PRO A 331 17.23 -8.07 12.46
CA PRO A 331 18.21 -8.85 13.20
C PRO A 331 18.35 -10.29 12.71
N SER A 332 17.22 -10.98 12.46
CA SER A 332 17.22 -12.35 11.92
C SER A 332 17.48 -12.41 10.42
N GLN A 333 17.26 -11.31 9.69
CA GLN A 333 17.38 -11.23 8.23
C GLN A 333 18.06 -9.92 7.79
N PRO A 334 19.41 -9.86 7.81
CA PRO A 334 20.17 -8.66 7.48
C PRO A 334 19.95 -8.12 6.05
N GLN A 335 19.51 -8.96 5.12
CA GLN A 335 19.17 -8.61 3.74
C GLN A 335 17.66 -8.74 3.53
N PHE A 336 16.85 -8.14 4.41
CA PHE A 336 15.42 -8.34 4.44
C PHE A 336 14.72 -7.90 3.14
N SER A 337 15.10 -6.77 2.57
CA SER A 337 14.54 -6.32 1.29
C SER A 337 14.80 -7.32 0.15
N GLN A 338 16.02 -7.87 0.05
CA GLN A 338 16.34 -8.90 -0.97
C GLN A 338 15.60 -10.21 -0.71
N PHE A 339 15.51 -10.62 0.56
CA PHE A 339 14.73 -11.80 0.96
C PHE A 339 13.25 -11.61 0.59
N GLY A 340 12.67 -10.44 0.85
CA GLY A 340 11.30 -10.10 0.53
C GLY A 340 11.00 -10.16 -0.96
N LEU A 341 11.92 -9.64 -1.80
CA LEU A 341 11.80 -9.74 -3.26
C LEU A 341 11.76 -11.21 -3.72
N GLN A 342 12.69 -12.04 -3.25
CA GLN A 342 12.72 -13.47 -3.58
C GLN A 342 11.46 -14.19 -3.08
N PHE A 343 10.96 -13.81 -1.89
CA PHE A 343 9.75 -14.38 -1.32
C PHE A 343 8.51 -14.01 -2.16
N LEU A 344 8.42 -12.77 -2.62
CA LEU A 344 7.37 -12.31 -3.53
C LEU A 344 7.39 -13.10 -4.85
N GLU A 345 8.55 -13.17 -5.51
CA GLU A 345 8.71 -13.88 -6.77
C GLU A 345 8.31 -15.36 -6.66
N ASN A 346 8.68 -16.02 -5.56
CA ASN A 346 8.31 -17.42 -5.31
C ASN A 346 6.82 -17.61 -5.00
N GLY A 347 6.14 -16.61 -4.43
CA GLY A 347 4.71 -16.65 -4.10
C GLY A 347 3.78 -16.34 -5.29
N MET A 348 4.27 -15.68 -6.33
CA MET A 348 3.45 -15.19 -7.45
C MET A 348 2.78 -16.32 -8.23
N GLU A 349 3.43 -17.47 -8.41
CA GLU A 349 2.83 -18.61 -9.09
C GLU A 349 1.51 -19.03 -8.41
N SER A 350 1.50 -19.17 -7.10
CA SER A 350 0.30 -19.53 -6.33
C SER A 350 -0.80 -18.49 -6.46
N SER A 351 -0.45 -17.20 -6.46
CA SER A 351 -1.39 -16.10 -6.64
C SER A 351 -2.03 -16.11 -8.03
N VAL A 352 -1.24 -16.37 -9.08
CA VAL A 352 -1.75 -16.50 -10.46
C VAL A 352 -2.69 -17.69 -10.59
N TYR A 353 -2.37 -18.82 -9.97
CA TYR A 353 -3.27 -20.00 -9.98
C TYR A 353 -4.60 -19.68 -9.31
N ALA A 354 -4.59 -19.00 -8.16
CA ALA A 354 -5.81 -18.61 -7.47
C ALA A 354 -6.66 -17.65 -8.30
N ALA A 355 -6.06 -16.58 -8.82
CA ALA A 355 -6.74 -15.59 -9.68
C ALA A 355 -7.30 -16.23 -10.96
N SER A 356 -6.52 -17.09 -11.63
CA SER A 356 -6.95 -17.80 -12.82
C SER A 356 -8.15 -18.72 -12.55
N GLY A 357 -8.19 -19.32 -11.36
CA GLY A 357 -9.33 -20.15 -10.91
C GLY A 357 -10.61 -19.32 -10.79
N MET A 358 -10.54 -18.13 -10.25
CA MET A 358 -11.68 -17.20 -10.13
C MET A 358 -12.18 -16.75 -11.52
N LEU A 359 -11.25 -16.42 -12.40
CA LEU A 359 -11.56 -15.90 -13.74
C LEU A 359 -12.03 -16.96 -14.72
N TRP A 360 -11.72 -18.24 -14.49
CA TRP A 360 -11.98 -19.33 -15.42
C TRP A 360 -13.44 -19.38 -15.90
N ASN A 361 -14.38 -19.28 -14.98
CA ASN A 361 -15.81 -19.35 -15.30
C ASN A 361 -16.29 -18.22 -16.24
N SER A 362 -15.62 -17.08 -16.21
CA SER A 362 -15.91 -15.92 -17.08
C SER A 362 -15.17 -16.03 -18.41
N ILE A 363 -13.95 -16.54 -18.42
CA ILE A 363 -13.07 -16.58 -19.59
C ILE A 363 -13.37 -17.80 -20.48
N GLU A 364 -13.68 -18.97 -19.93
CA GLU A 364 -13.96 -20.18 -20.71
C GLU A 364 -15.06 -19.99 -21.76
N PRO A 365 -16.24 -19.40 -21.45
CA PRO A 365 -17.29 -19.15 -22.45
C PRO A 365 -16.83 -18.18 -23.55
N ILE A 366 -16.01 -17.19 -23.20
CA ILE A 366 -15.44 -16.23 -24.16
C ILE A 366 -14.49 -16.96 -25.10
N MET A 367 -13.57 -17.75 -24.57
CA MET A 367 -12.65 -18.56 -25.39
C MET A 367 -13.42 -19.48 -26.32
N LYS A 368 -14.41 -20.22 -25.84
CA LYS A 368 -15.27 -21.10 -26.66
C LYS A 368 -16.06 -20.35 -27.72
N THR A 369 -16.35 -19.09 -27.54
CA THR A 369 -17.10 -18.26 -28.50
C THR A 369 -16.20 -17.73 -29.59
N TYR A 370 -15.02 -17.26 -29.25
CA TYR A 370 -14.13 -16.54 -30.18
C TYR A 370 -13.02 -17.41 -30.77
N LEU A 371 -12.58 -18.48 -30.09
CA LEU A 371 -11.56 -19.40 -30.58
C LEU A 371 -12.23 -20.59 -31.28
N LYS A 372 -12.90 -20.30 -32.39
CA LYS A 372 -13.51 -21.33 -33.26
C LYS A 372 -12.60 -21.62 -34.44
N ASP A 373 -12.65 -22.84 -34.89
CA ASP A 373 -11.92 -23.26 -36.07
C ASP A 373 -12.12 -22.29 -37.26
N ILE A 374 -11.02 -21.83 -37.82
CA ILE A 374 -11.01 -20.87 -38.91
C ILE A 374 -10.68 -21.66 -40.19
N SER A 375 -11.64 -21.72 -41.12
CA SER A 375 -11.41 -22.31 -42.46
C SER A 375 -10.82 -21.27 -43.41
N LEU A 376 -9.66 -21.57 -44.00
CA LEU A 376 -8.94 -20.69 -44.93
C LEU A 376 -9.01 -21.15 -46.39
N GLY A 377 -9.82 -22.15 -46.70
CA GLY A 377 -9.90 -22.70 -48.06
C GLY A 377 -8.73 -23.61 -48.50
N ILE A 378 -7.61 -23.52 -47.80
CA ILE A 378 -6.42 -24.38 -47.97
C ILE A 378 -6.18 -25.27 -46.74
N GLY A 379 -7.03 -25.16 -45.74
CA GLY A 379 -6.99 -25.88 -44.47
C GLY A 379 -7.77 -25.13 -43.40
N SER A 380 -7.84 -25.69 -42.20
CA SER A 380 -8.48 -25.06 -41.04
C SER A 380 -7.46 -24.90 -39.88
N ILE A 381 -7.56 -23.78 -39.21
CA ILE A 381 -6.85 -23.54 -37.96
C ILE A 381 -7.75 -24.01 -36.82
N THR A 382 -7.28 -24.94 -36.01
CA THR A 382 -8.00 -25.45 -34.83
C THR A 382 -7.36 -24.94 -33.56
N PHE A 383 -8.20 -24.71 -32.55
CA PHE A 383 -7.79 -24.15 -31.28
C PHE A 383 -8.00 -25.15 -30.15
N ARG A 384 -6.97 -25.34 -29.34
CA ARG A 384 -7.04 -26.09 -28.11
C ARG A 384 -7.42 -25.14 -26.98
N ILE A 385 -8.63 -25.28 -26.47
CA ILE A 385 -9.08 -24.55 -25.26
C ILE A 385 -8.67 -25.38 -24.04
N PRO A 386 -8.09 -24.79 -22.98
CA PRO A 386 -7.82 -25.48 -21.73
C PRO A 386 -9.07 -26.21 -21.21
N ASN A 387 -8.89 -27.38 -20.61
CA ASN A 387 -9.99 -28.21 -20.13
C ASN A 387 -10.36 -27.90 -18.66
N SER A 388 -9.54 -27.14 -17.96
CA SER A 388 -9.75 -26.80 -16.56
C SER A 388 -9.10 -25.44 -16.23
N SER A 389 -9.53 -24.87 -15.09
CA SER A 389 -8.93 -23.65 -14.53
C SER A 389 -7.44 -23.85 -14.21
N GLU A 390 -7.04 -25.05 -13.78
CA GLU A 390 -5.63 -25.35 -13.48
C GLU A 390 -4.78 -25.39 -14.76
N GLU A 391 -5.27 -26.00 -15.85
CA GLU A 391 -4.58 -26.00 -17.14
C GLU A 391 -4.46 -24.56 -17.68
N PHE A 392 -5.52 -23.78 -17.57
CA PHE A 392 -5.51 -22.35 -17.94
C PHE A 392 -4.50 -21.56 -17.12
N ALA A 393 -4.51 -21.70 -15.80
CA ALA A 393 -3.57 -21.04 -14.90
C ALA A 393 -2.10 -21.37 -15.22
N ARG A 394 -1.83 -22.64 -15.51
CA ARG A 394 -0.49 -23.10 -15.92
C ARG A 394 -0.03 -22.46 -17.22
N MET A 395 -0.93 -22.34 -18.20
CA MET A 395 -0.63 -21.69 -19.47
C MET A 395 -0.38 -20.19 -19.29
N VAL A 396 -1.23 -19.52 -18.52
CA VAL A 396 -1.09 -18.09 -18.19
C VAL A 396 0.26 -17.85 -17.51
N TYR A 397 0.55 -18.57 -16.45
CA TYR A 397 1.82 -18.37 -15.72
C TYR A 397 3.03 -18.68 -16.58
N LYS A 398 3.00 -19.76 -17.36
CA LYS A 398 4.10 -20.14 -18.26
C LYS A 398 4.49 -19.03 -19.25
N HIS A 399 3.51 -18.28 -19.75
CA HIS A 399 3.74 -17.31 -20.82
C HIS A 399 3.71 -15.85 -20.36
N LEU A 400 3.04 -15.55 -19.25
CA LEU A 400 2.84 -14.19 -18.74
C LEU A 400 3.54 -13.95 -17.40
N ALA A 401 4.28 -14.93 -16.85
CA ALA A 401 4.92 -14.77 -15.53
C ALA A 401 5.80 -13.52 -15.44
N THR A 402 6.61 -13.23 -16.46
CA THR A 402 7.48 -12.04 -16.48
C THR A 402 6.64 -10.75 -16.42
N PHE A 403 5.61 -10.64 -17.23
CA PHE A 403 4.72 -9.48 -17.21
C PHE A 403 4.02 -9.33 -15.87
N ILE A 404 3.48 -10.41 -15.33
CA ILE A 404 2.74 -10.41 -14.06
C ILE A 404 3.68 -10.03 -12.90
N ASN A 405 4.87 -10.64 -12.84
CA ASN A 405 5.84 -10.37 -11.79
C ASN A 405 6.37 -8.94 -11.85
N ASP A 406 6.77 -8.49 -13.06
CA ASP A 406 7.30 -7.13 -13.25
C ASP A 406 6.22 -6.05 -13.04
N GLY A 407 4.97 -6.31 -13.46
CA GLY A 407 3.85 -5.41 -13.23
C GLY A 407 3.50 -5.29 -11.75
N TRP A 408 3.43 -6.44 -11.06
CA TRP A 408 3.21 -6.44 -9.62
C TRP A 408 4.33 -5.75 -8.85
N LEU A 409 5.58 -5.96 -9.29
CA LEU A 409 6.74 -5.31 -8.70
C LEU A 409 6.71 -3.80 -8.91
N ALA A 410 6.33 -3.34 -10.12
CA ALA A 410 6.18 -1.92 -10.42
C ALA A 410 5.16 -1.25 -9.49
N LEU A 411 3.99 -1.87 -9.33
CA LEU A 411 2.95 -1.43 -8.42
C LEU A 411 3.43 -1.40 -6.94
N GLN A 412 4.15 -2.43 -6.51
CA GLN A 412 4.70 -2.47 -5.15
C GLN A 412 5.75 -1.39 -4.90
N GLU A 413 6.50 -0.99 -5.90
CA GLU A 413 7.53 0.02 -5.81
C GLU A 413 7.04 1.45 -6.12
N GLY A 414 5.75 1.62 -6.50
CA GLY A 414 5.17 2.92 -6.84
C GLY A 414 5.82 3.55 -8.07
N ASN A 415 6.14 2.75 -9.08
CA ASN A 415 6.78 3.20 -10.32
C ASN A 415 6.09 2.67 -11.59
N GLU A 416 4.85 2.22 -11.49
CA GLU A 416 4.01 1.71 -12.57
C GLU A 416 3.75 2.75 -13.66
N HIS A 417 3.80 4.03 -13.30
CA HIS A 417 3.59 5.16 -14.22
C HIS A 417 4.86 5.64 -14.90
N ASP A 418 6.02 5.06 -14.56
CA ASP A 418 7.27 5.34 -15.26
C ASP A 418 7.20 4.86 -16.71
N GLN A 419 7.40 5.76 -17.68
CA GLN A 419 7.28 5.49 -19.12
C GLN A 419 8.21 4.38 -19.62
N GLU A 420 9.36 4.18 -18.98
CA GLU A 420 10.29 3.12 -19.32
C GLU A 420 9.79 1.77 -18.79
N VAL A 421 9.29 1.75 -17.56
CA VAL A 421 8.64 0.58 -16.92
C VAL A 421 7.42 0.17 -17.75
N TYR A 422 6.55 1.11 -18.09
CA TYR A 422 5.40 0.92 -18.93
C TYR A 422 5.76 0.29 -20.28
N GLY A 423 6.71 0.88 -21.01
CA GLY A 423 7.13 0.37 -22.32
C GLY A 423 7.70 -1.05 -22.25
N ARG A 424 8.32 -1.43 -21.12
CA ARG A 424 8.80 -2.79 -20.87
C ARG A 424 7.63 -3.74 -20.61
N LEU A 425 6.71 -3.38 -19.72
CA LEU A 425 5.54 -4.20 -19.39
C LEU A 425 4.67 -4.48 -20.61
N TYR A 426 4.41 -3.48 -21.44
CA TYR A 426 3.68 -3.65 -22.71
C TYR A 426 4.35 -4.66 -23.65
N LYS A 427 5.66 -4.61 -23.74
CA LYS A 427 6.45 -5.53 -24.58
C LYS A 427 6.36 -6.97 -24.08
N GLU A 428 6.47 -7.17 -22.77
CA GLU A 428 6.39 -8.51 -22.17
C GLU A 428 4.97 -9.07 -22.25
N LEU A 429 3.93 -8.25 -22.03
CA LEU A 429 2.54 -8.64 -22.22
C LEU A 429 2.29 -9.12 -23.66
N LYS A 430 2.68 -8.32 -24.65
CA LYS A 430 2.51 -8.66 -26.06
C LYS A 430 3.20 -9.98 -26.42
N LYS A 431 4.45 -10.14 -26.00
CA LYS A 431 5.22 -11.37 -26.19
C LYS A 431 4.58 -12.59 -25.50
N GLY A 432 4.10 -12.39 -24.27
CA GLY A 432 3.43 -13.44 -23.50
C GLY A 432 2.15 -13.92 -24.18
N ILE A 433 1.35 -12.99 -24.71
CA ILE A 433 0.13 -13.31 -25.44
C ILE A 433 0.44 -14.00 -26.78
N ASP A 434 1.43 -13.55 -27.53
CA ASP A 434 1.87 -14.22 -28.75
C ASP A 434 2.26 -15.68 -28.48
N ASN A 435 3.00 -15.94 -27.40
CA ASN A 435 3.40 -17.29 -26.99
C ASN A 435 2.19 -18.13 -26.55
N LEU A 436 1.27 -17.55 -25.76
CA LEU A 436 0.05 -18.21 -25.30
C LEU A 436 -0.83 -18.62 -26.48
N LEU A 437 -1.04 -17.71 -27.43
CA LEU A 437 -1.79 -17.99 -28.66
C LEU A 437 -1.10 -19.07 -29.51
N GLY A 438 0.22 -19.03 -29.55
CA GLY A 438 1.01 -20.07 -30.25
C GLY A 438 0.85 -21.46 -29.62
N GLU A 439 0.57 -21.56 -28.30
CA GLU A 439 0.29 -22.84 -27.63
C GLU A 439 -1.16 -23.31 -27.85
N ILE A 440 -2.10 -22.36 -27.96
CA ILE A 440 -3.52 -22.66 -28.18
C ILE A 440 -3.79 -23.17 -29.60
N VAL A 441 -2.99 -22.79 -30.60
CA VAL A 441 -3.17 -23.26 -31.98
C VAL A 441 -2.64 -24.68 -32.12
N GLU A 442 -3.54 -25.64 -32.41
CA GLU A 442 -3.21 -27.07 -32.43
C GLU A 442 -2.54 -27.53 -33.72
N ASN A 443 -2.86 -26.91 -34.84
CA ASN A 443 -2.35 -27.37 -36.12
C ASN A 443 -1.71 -26.26 -36.96
N ASP A 444 -0.73 -26.64 -37.77
CA ASP A 444 -0.15 -25.78 -38.78
C ASP A 444 -0.81 -26.02 -40.15
N ILE A 445 -1.05 -24.93 -40.87
CA ILE A 445 -1.38 -24.99 -42.29
C ILE A 445 -0.08 -24.92 -43.08
N TYR A 446 0.12 -25.85 -43.96
CA TYR A 446 1.31 -25.91 -44.80
C TYR A 446 1.01 -25.32 -46.19
N ILE A 447 1.83 -24.35 -46.59
CA ILE A 447 1.85 -23.85 -47.96
C ILE A 447 3.25 -24.16 -48.53
N PHE A 448 3.32 -24.98 -49.59
CA PHE A 448 4.58 -25.42 -50.20
C PHE A 448 5.57 -26.00 -49.18
N ASP A 449 5.10 -26.92 -48.35
CA ASP A 449 5.85 -27.57 -47.25
C ASP A 449 6.36 -26.61 -46.14
N THR A 450 5.89 -25.36 -46.11
CA THR A 450 6.22 -24.40 -45.08
C THR A 450 5.06 -24.27 -44.09
N PRO A 451 5.25 -24.51 -42.77
CA PRO A 451 4.21 -24.33 -41.78
C PRO A 451 3.96 -22.83 -41.55
N ILE A 452 2.77 -22.37 -41.91
CA ILE A 452 2.37 -20.96 -41.75
C ILE A 452 1.12 -20.77 -40.88
N GLY A 453 0.40 -21.86 -40.60
CA GLY A 453 -0.90 -21.78 -39.96
C GLY A 453 -0.86 -21.14 -38.59
N ARG A 454 0.10 -21.54 -37.78
CA ARG A 454 0.28 -20.99 -36.42
C ARG A 454 0.61 -19.49 -36.47
N SER A 455 1.55 -19.08 -37.29
CA SER A 455 1.94 -17.67 -37.45
C SER A 455 0.79 -16.81 -37.96
N VAL A 456 0.06 -17.29 -38.99
CA VAL A 456 -1.10 -16.58 -39.54
C VAL A 456 -2.25 -16.50 -38.54
N ALA A 457 -2.51 -17.58 -37.81
CA ALA A 457 -3.55 -17.58 -36.77
C ALA A 457 -3.23 -16.59 -35.64
N CYS A 458 -2.01 -16.61 -35.14
CA CYS A 458 -1.55 -15.65 -34.11
C CYS A 458 -1.68 -14.21 -34.65
N GLU A 459 -1.27 -13.93 -35.88
CA GLU A 459 -1.38 -12.59 -36.47
C GLU A 459 -2.83 -12.13 -36.65
N LEU A 460 -3.74 -12.99 -37.10
CA LEU A 460 -5.17 -12.67 -37.26
C LEU A 460 -5.86 -12.43 -35.89
N ILE A 461 -5.49 -13.20 -34.88
CA ILE A 461 -6.00 -13.03 -33.54
C ILE A 461 -5.41 -11.75 -32.94
N MET A 462 -4.11 -11.52 -33.07
CA MET A 462 -3.45 -10.31 -32.58
C MET A 462 -4.01 -9.05 -33.24
N GLN A 463 -4.37 -9.05 -34.51
CA GLN A 463 -5.04 -7.91 -35.15
C GLN A 463 -6.38 -7.55 -34.47
N LYS A 464 -7.09 -8.53 -33.90
CA LYS A 464 -8.34 -8.30 -33.15
C LYS A 464 -8.11 -8.00 -31.68
N VAL A 465 -7.11 -8.61 -31.09
CA VAL A 465 -6.80 -8.54 -29.65
C VAL A 465 -5.95 -7.31 -29.36
N THR A 466 -5.06 -6.88 -30.25
CA THR A 466 -4.20 -5.70 -30.05
C THR A 466 -4.99 -4.41 -29.73
N PRO A 467 -6.10 -4.07 -30.41
CA PRO A 467 -6.88 -2.91 -30.01
C PRO A 467 -7.49 -3.04 -28.60
N MET A 468 -7.95 -4.25 -28.24
CA MET A 468 -8.48 -4.52 -26.89
C MET A 468 -7.38 -4.48 -25.83
N LEU A 469 -6.19 -4.99 -26.16
CA LEU A 469 -5.02 -4.92 -25.31
C LEU A 469 -4.51 -3.49 -25.17
N ASN A 470 -4.50 -2.73 -26.26
CA ASN A 470 -4.13 -1.32 -26.18
C ASN A 470 -5.12 -0.54 -25.30
N SER A 471 -6.43 -0.79 -25.48
CA SER A 471 -7.45 -0.19 -24.63
C SER A 471 -7.28 -0.62 -23.17
N ALA A 472 -7.18 -1.92 -22.91
CA ALA A 472 -6.98 -2.44 -21.57
C ALA A 472 -5.62 -2.00 -20.96
N PHE A 473 -4.62 -1.76 -21.80
CA PHE A 473 -3.32 -1.27 -21.37
C PHE A 473 -3.30 0.26 -21.24
N GLU A 474 -4.07 0.97 -22.07
CA GLU A 474 -4.40 2.38 -21.86
C GLU A 474 -5.25 2.54 -20.60
N ASP A 475 -6.20 1.67 -20.36
CA ASP A 475 -6.99 1.61 -19.13
C ASP A 475 -6.07 1.26 -17.93
N LEU A 476 -5.16 0.29 -18.05
CA LEU A 476 -4.14 -0.02 -17.05
C LEU A 476 -3.11 1.11 -16.85
N THR A 477 -2.90 2.01 -17.78
CA THR A 477 -2.03 3.17 -17.67
C THR A 477 -2.76 4.46 -17.39
N GLN A 478 -4.06 4.44 -17.58
CA GLN A 478 -5.00 5.38 -17.03
C GLN A 478 -5.49 4.94 -15.65
N ILE A 479 -4.90 3.88 -15.09
CA ILE A 479 -5.06 3.50 -13.71
C ILE A 479 -4.74 4.73 -12.88
N GLY A 480 -5.79 5.38 -12.39
CA GLY A 480 -5.70 6.63 -11.69
C GLY A 480 -6.07 7.89 -12.49
N THR A 481 -6.39 7.87 -13.80
CA THR A 481 -6.63 9.12 -14.55
C THR A 481 -8.02 9.73 -14.35
N GLU A 482 -9.02 9.02 -13.89
CA GLU A 482 -10.17 9.66 -13.28
C GLU A 482 -9.79 10.29 -11.92
N ASN A 483 -8.78 9.75 -11.26
CA ASN A 483 -8.20 10.18 -10.02
C ASN A 483 -6.75 10.58 -10.30
N GLU A 484 -6.48 11.82 -10.66
CA GLU A 484 -5.19 12.35 -11.12
C GLU A 484 -3.98 11.50 -10.70
N ASP A 485 -3.59 10.68 -11.64
CA ASP A 485 -2.50 9.77 -11.51
C ASP A 485 -1.16 10.49 -11.35
N ARG A 486 -0.33 9.98 -10.48
CA ARG A 486 0.92 10.60 -10.09
C ARG A 486 2.09 9.74 -10.44
N THR A 487 3.13 10.41 -10.83
CA THR A 487 4.41 9.78 -11.07
C THR A 487 5.20 9.51 -9.79
N ASP A 488 4.67 9.86 -8.61
CA ASP A 488 5.35 9.68 -7.31
C ASP A 488 4.35 9.48 -6.16
N ASP A 489 3.99 8.22 -5.90
CA ASP A 489 3.14 7.79 -4.78
C ASP A 489 3.91 7.64 -3.47
N LEU A 490 5.23 7.71 -3.56
CA LEU A 490 6.10 7.51 -2.41
C LEU A 490 6.43 8.81 -1.70
N HIS A 491 6.22 9.96 -2.38
CA HIS A 491 6.42 11.29 -1.81
C HIS A 491 5.28 12.23 -2.18
N LEU A 492 4.56 12.74 -1.17
CA LEU A 492 3.37 13.56 -1.36
C LEU A 492 3.43 14.83 -0.50
N ASN A 493 2.92 15.93 -1.06
CA ASN A 493 2.72 17.20 -0.35
C ASN A 493 1.27 17.65 -0.53
N ILE A 494 0.45 17.56 0.53
CA ILE A 494 -1.01 17.71 0.46
C ILE A 494 -1.47 18.86 1.35
N SER A 495 -2.30 19.77 0.82
CA SER A 495 -3.04 20.74 1.63
C SER A 495 -4.16 20.04 2.41
N LEU A 496 -4.19 20.19 3.71
CA LEU A 496 -5.29 19.67 4.54
C LEU A 496 -6.57 20.53 4.46
N GLU A 497 -6.48 21.74 3.89
CA GLU A 497 -7.64 22.62 3.71
C GLU A 497 -8.46 22.30 2.45
N SER A 498 -7.83 21.72 1.41
CA SER A 498 -8.47 21.55 0.10
C SER A 498 -8.15 20.22 -0.59
N GLY A 499 -7.26 19.41 0.01
CA GLY A 499 -6.74 18.20 -0.62
C GLY A 499 -5.75 18.45 -1.76
N LYS A 500 -5.51 19.70 -2.12
CA LYS A 500 -4.61 20.01 -3.23
C LYS A 500 -3.22 19.48 -2.98
N ILE A 501 -2.69 18.79 -3.98
CA ILE A 501 -1.34 18.26 -3.94
C ILE A 501 -0.40 19.18 -4.68
N TYR A 502 0.77 19.36 -4.09
CA TYR A 502 1.81 20.23 -4.62
C TYR A 502 2.98 19.39 -5.11
N ALA A 503 3.48 19.72 -6.31
CA ALA A 503 4.76 19.18 -6.76
C ALA A 503 5.89 19.66 -5.85
N ASP A 504 6.95 18.88 -5.69
CA ASP A 504 8.14 19.21 -4.88
C ASP A 504 8.71 20.59 -5.16
N SER A 505 8.66 21.04 -6.43
CA SER A 505 9.10 22.36 -6.83
C SER A 505 8.24 23.51 -6.30
N GLU A 506 7.00 23.22 -5.86
CA GLU A 506 6.06 24.22 -5.33
C GLU A 506 6.19 24.37 -3.82
N THR A 507 6.44 23.26 -3.10
CA THR A 507 6.67 23.25 -1.65
C THR A 507 8.08 23.71 -1.27
N ALA A 508 9.08 23.44 -2.10
CA ALA A 508 10.46 23.91 -1.90
C ALA A 508 10.62 25.43 -1.98
N ARG A 509 9.55 26.18 -2.27
CA ARG A 509 9.58 27.65 -2.33
C ARG A 509 9.63 28.35 -0.97
N VAL A 510 9.34 27.64 0.11
CA VAL A 510 9.48 28.17 1.47
C VAL A 510 10.61 27.43 2.17
N ILE A 511 11.84 27.69 1.76
CA ILE A 511 12.98 27.44 2.65
C ILE A 511 12.96 28.58 3.67
N PRO A 512 12.56 28.36 4.92
CA PRO A 512 12.81 29.34 5.97
C PRO A 512 14.33 29.41 6.09
N ILE A 513 14.94 30.40 5.49
CA ILE A 513 16.31 30.75 5.83
C ILE A 513 16.23 31.38 7.21
N TYR A 514 16.20 30.55 8.25
CA TYR A 514 16.36 31.01 9.60
C TYR A 514 17.74 31.66 9.71
N SER A 515 17.76 32.95 9.53
CA SER A 515 18.82 33.75 10.08
C SER A 515 18.33 34.26 11.44
N ASP A 516 19.05 33.91 12.50
CA ASP A 516 19.09 34.78 13.67
C ASP A 516 19.09 36.24 13.14
N LYS A 517 18.27 37.12 13.69
CA LYS A 517 18.03 38.50 13.16
C LYS A 517 19.30 39.32 12.87
N THR A 518 20.47 38.76 13.11
CA THR A 518 21.81 39.35 12.94
C THR A 518 22.60 38.80 11.76
N THR A 519 22.12 37.81 11.00
CA THR A 519 22.89 37.12 9.97
C THR A 519 22.46 37.57 8.57
N GLU A 520 23.30 38.30 7.87
CA GLU A 520 23.07 38.67 6.48
C GLU A 520 23.20 37.45 5.55
N VAL A 521 22.12 37.04 4.89
CA VAL A 521 22.09 35.98 3.88
C VAL A 521 22.00 36.59 2.49
N ARG A 522 22.87 36.19 1.56
CA ARG A 522 22.86 36.58 0.16
C ARG A 522 22.78 35.35 -0.73
N ILE A 523 21.89 35.39 -1.72
CA ILE A 523 21.67 34.32 -2.68
C ILE A 523 22.05 34.78 -4.07
N TYR A 524 22.91 34.01 -4.74
CA TYR A 524 23.39 34.29 -6.07
C TYR A 524 22.99 33.17 -7.03
N ASN A 525 22.65 33.51 -8.28
CA ASN A 525 22.55 32.49 -9.34
C ASN A 525 23.96 32.01 -9.76
N MET A 526 24.01 31.01 -10.65
CA MET A 526 25.28 30.42 -11.11
C MET A 526 26.14 31.40 -11.95
N GLN A 527 25.58 32.51 -12.41
CA GLN A 527 26.28 33.58 -13.08
C GLN A 527 26.82 34.64 -12.10
N GLY A 528 26.70 34.41 -10.79
CA GLY A 528 27.18 35.30 -9.74
C GLY A 528 26.29 36.52 -9.50
N ARG A 529 25.10 36.60 -10.10
CA ARG A 529 24.17 37.71 -9.89
C ARG A 529 23.38 37.48 -8.58
N LEU A 530 23.31 38.50 -7.73
CA LEU A 530 22.49 38.50 -6.53
C LEU A 530 21.00 38.42 -6.93
N VAL A 531 20.32 37.39 -6.48
CA VAL A 531 18.89 37.11 -6.78
C VAL A 531 18.01 37.18 -5.54
N GLY A 532 18.62 37.29 -4.34
CA GLY A 532 17.90 37.45 -3.09
C GLY A 532 18.79 37.78 -1.90
N SER A 533 18.24 38.47 -0.91
CA SER A 533 18.87 38.73 0.40
C SER A 533 17.79 38.84 1.46
N GLN A 534 17.99 38.20 2.61
CA GLN A 534 17.13 38.19 3.81
C GLN A 534 15.59 38.07 3.58
N GLY A 535 14.97 37.05 4.18
CA GLY A 535 13.52 36.82 4.17
C GLY A 535 13.07 35.65 3.27
N ASN A 536 11.78 35.41 3.22
CA ASN A 536 11.18 34.41 2.32
C ASN A 536 11.32 34.87 0.86
N ILE A 537 12.19 34.21 0.10
CA ILE A 537 12.44 34.53 -1.30
C ILE A 537 11.99 33.33 -2.14
N ALA A 538 11.00 33.55 -2.99
CA ALA A 538 10.64 32.59 -4.02
C ALA A 538 11.71 32.61 -5.13
N LEU A 539 12.44 31.49 -5.27
CA LEU A 539 13.45 31.34 -6.32
C LEU A 539 12.92 30.33 -7.36
N PRO A 540 13.03 30.61 -8.65
CA PRO A 540 12.73 29.65 -9.70
C PRO A 540 13.60 28.40 -9.59
N ALA A 541 13.17 27.28 -10.20
CA ALA A 541 14.01 26.09 -10.32
C ALA A 541 15.39 26.42 -10.88
N GLY A 542 16.45 25.93 -10.26
CA GLY A 542 17.82 26.25 -10.67
C GLY A 542 18.87 25.99 -9.59
N CYS A 543 20.12 26.23 -9.96
CA CYS A 543 21.26 26.15 -9.03
C CYS A 543 21.58 27.55 -8.48
N TYR A 544 21.76 27.63 -7.15
CA TYR A 544 22.04 28.86 -6.45
C TYR A 544 23.21 28.71 -5.48
N ILE A 545 23.87 29.82 -5.18
CA ILE A 545 24.92 29.91 -4.16
C ILE A 545 24.37 30.77 -3.03
N VAL A 546 24.23 30.16 -1.86
CA VAL A 546 23.81 30.87 -0.63
C VAL A 546 25.04 31.18 0.21
N ARG A 547 25.19 32.47 0.55
CA ARG A 547 26.28 32.97 1.38
C ARG A 547 25.74 33.53 2.68
N SER A 548 26.24 33.03 3.81
CA SER A 548 25.85 33.44 5.16
C SER A 548 27.05 33.34 6.09
N ASN A 549 27.42 34.42 6.77
CA ASN A 549 28.47 34.45 7.81
C ASN A 549 29.70 33.60 7.48
N ASN A 550 30.43 33.91 6.41
CA ASN A 550 31.63 33.20 5.93
C ASN A 550 31.39 31.73 5.49
N LYS A 551 30.15 31.24 5.46
CA LYS A 551 29.81 29.94 4.88
C LYS A 551 29.15 30.13 3.52
N THR A 552 29.59 29.34 2.55
CA THR A 552 29.01 29.30 1.21
C THR A 552 28.49 27.90 0.95
N ARG A 553 27.21 27.78 0.54
CA ARG A 553 26.59 26.52 0.15
C ARG A 553 26.02 26.64 -1.25
N LYS A 554 26.13 25.57 -2.03
CA LYS A 554 25.39 25.41 -3.27
C LYS A 554 24.06 24.75 -2.94
N ILE A 555 22.96 25.32 -3.40
CA ILE A 555 21.62 24.74 -3.33
C ILE A 555 21.11 24.52 -4.75
N ILE A 556 20.34 23.47 -4.92
CA ILE A 556 19.65 23.16 -6.19
C ILE A 556 18.17 23.21 -5.85
N ILE A 557 17.45 24.08 -6.52
CA ILE A 557 15.98 24.16 -6.49
C ILE A 557 15.53 23.46 -7.76
N LYS A 558 14.82 22.36 -7.60
CA LYS A 558 14.29 21.52 -8.69
C LYS A 558 12.95 22.06 -9.19
#